data_16488cd5260d7bb8873f881f1a70a043
#
_entry.id   16488cd5260d7bb8873f881f1a70a043
#
_cell.length_a   1.000
_cell.length_b   1.000
_cell.length_c   1.000
_cell.angle_alpha   90.00
_cell.angle_beta   90.00
_cell.angle_gamma   90.00
#
_symmetry.space_group_name_H-M   'P 1'
#
loop_
_entity.id
_entity.type
_entity.pdbx_description
1 polymer ?
#
loop_
_entity_poly.entity_id
_entity_poly.type
_entity_poly.pdbx_seq_one_letter_code
_entity_poly.pdbx_strand_id
1 'polypeptide(L)'
;MEENSHRLQPIGLTQGVSLSNVHLVMFREEETGRLAPLLISADESKVIGRAMYQQDFSTITLTLRLAHHFDIYLDYVKIHFSHNGIVSSVLYFKSEREEKHITTNIADGVSAAINQQVPIIISDEDFNQRILRHQAEGKVAVPISEMTTDLLQEALRSAVNEENYELASIIRDEIKFRNKSQETRE
;
A
#
# COMPACT_ATOMS: atom_id res chain seq x y z
N MET A 1 7.75 -7.24 -19.04
CA MET A 1 7.16 -6.04 -18.40
C MET A 1 5.81 -5.85 -19.06
N GLU A 2 4.72 -5.75 -18.27
CA GLU A 2 3.38 -5.55 -18.82
C GLU A 2 3.31 -4.19 -19.52
N GLU A 3 2.77 -4.16 -20.73
CA GLU A 3 2.73 -2.99 -21.62
C GLU A 3 1.94 -1.79 -21.07
N ASN A 4 1.15 -1.97 -19.98
CA ASN A 4 0.31 -0.96 -19.35
C ASN A 4 0.54 -0.92 -17.83
N SER A 5 1.75 -0.58 -17.40
CA SER A 5 2.07 -0.44 -15.99
C SER A 5 2.92 0.79 -15.70
N HIS A 6 2.70 1.41 -14.53
CA HIS A 6 3.45 2.57 -14.04
C HIS A 6 4.54 2.13 -13.07
N ARG A 7 5.72 2.74 -13.17
CA ARG A 7 6.80 2.58 -12.18
C ARG A 7 6.65 3.60 -11.08
N LEU A 8 6.78 3.13 -9.86
CA LEU A 8 6.61 3.92 -8.64
C LEU A 8 7.89 3.95 -7.82
N GLN A 9 8.33 5.14 -7.45
CA GLN A 9 9.42 5.36 -6.52
C GLN A 9 8.86 5.76 -5.15
N PRO A 10 9.12 5.03 -4.06
CA PRO A 10 8.73 5.46 -2.73
C PRO A 10 9.57 6.68 -2.31
N ILE A 11 8.90 7.78 -1.95
CA ILE A 11 9.55 9.06 -1.64
C ILE A 11 9.38 9.50 -0.18
N GLY A 12 8.49 8.90 0.57
CA GLY A 12 8.30 9.24 1.98
C GLY A 12 7.08 8.59 2.61
N LEU A 13 6.97 8.80 3.91
CA LEU A 13 5.84 8.43 4.73
C LEU A 13 5.20 9.70 5.30
N THR A 14 3.89 9.73 5.40
CA THR A 14 3.15 10.83 6.02
C THR A 14 1.96 10.31 6.81
N GLN A 15 1.46 11.14 7.71
CA GLN A 15 0.22 10.88 8.46
C GLN A 15 -0.90 11.75 7.90
N GLY A 16 -2.12 11.26 7.97
CA GLY A 16 -3.30 12.03 7.59
C GLY A 16 -3.51 13.25 8.51
N VAL A 17 -3.80 14.41 7.92
CA VAL A 17 -3.97 15.66 8.68
C VAL A 17 -5.23 15.63 9.56
N SER A 18 -6.26 14.92 9.12
CA SER A 18 -7.57 14.87 9.83
C SER A 18 -7.77 13.57 10.63
N LEU A 19 -6.88 12.60 10.50
CA LEU A 19 -6.95 11.31 11.16
C LEU A 19 -5.53 10.90 11.55
N SER A 20 -5.18 11.07 12.81
CA SER A 20 -3.84 10.80 13.35
C SER A 20 -3.38 9.34 13.18
N ASN A 21 -4.32 8.41 12.98
CA ASN A 21 -4.05 6.98 12.79
C ASN A 21 -3.96 6.56 11.31
N VAL A 22 -4.16 7.49 10.37
CA VAL A 22 -4.03 7.20 8.94
C VAL A 22 -2.61 7.45 8.50
N HIS A 23 -1.93 6.41 8.05
CA HIS A 23 -0.58 6.47 7.51
C HIS A 23 -0.62 6.29 6.00
N LEU A 24 0.24 7.00 5.31
CA LEU A 24 0.38 6.94 3.86
C LEU A 24 1.83 6.71 3.49
N VAL A 25 2.08 5.79 2.59
CA VAL A 25 3.33 5.78 1.82
C VAL A 25 3.11 6.60 0.56
N MET A 26 4.01 7.54 0.33
CA MET A 26 3.99 8.41 -0.83
C MET A 26 4.90 7.85 -1.90
N PHE A 27 4.34 7.58 -3.05
CA PHE A 27 5.10 7.24 -4.25
C PHE A 27 5.12 8.41 -5.22
N ARG A 28 6.14 8.42 -6.06
CA ARG A 28 6.21 9.23 -7.27
C ARG A 28 6.22 8.30 -8.47
N GLU A 29 5.32 8.52 -9.40
CA GLU A 29 5.35 7.84 -10.67
C GLU A 29 6.50 8.40 -11.51
N GLU A 30 7.34 7.52 -12.09
CA GLU A 30 8.62 7.91 -12.66
C GLU A 30 8.50 8.71 -13.96
N GLU A 31 7.50 8.42 -14.79
CA GLU A 31 7.37 9.06 -16.10
C GLU A 31 6.76 10.47 -16.02
N THR A 32 5.70 10.62 -15.23
CA THR A 32 4.95 11.88 -15.14
C THR A 32 5.29 12.71 -13.91
N GLY A 33 5.97 12.13 -12.93
CA GLY A 33 6.26 12.74 -11.63
C GLY A 33 5.04 12.87 -10.72
N ARG A 34 3.91 12.27 -11.07
CA ARG A 34 2.68 12.33 -10.28
C ARG A 34 2.86 11.64 -8.94
N LEU A 35 2.27 12.23 -7.91
CA LEU A 35 2.28 11.64 -6.58
C LEU A 35 1.19 10.55 -6.49
N ALA A 36 1.54 9.44 -5.87
CA ALA A 36 0.67 8.29 -5.67
C ALA A 36 0.65 7.93 -4.19
N PRO A 37 -0.28 8.51 -3.40
CA PRO A 37 -0.46 8.15 -2.01
C PRO A 37 -1.11 6.78 -1.90
N LEU A 38 -0.58 5.95 -1.02
CA LEU A 38 -1.15 4.66 -0.71
C LEU A 38 -1.39 4.54 0.79
N LEU A 39 -2.61 4.17 1.14
CA LEU A 39 -3.02 3.97 2.52
C LEU A 39 -2.36 2.72 3.10
N ILE A 40 -1.81 2.84 4.30
CA ILE A 40 -1.17 1.76 5.04
C ILE A 40 -1.51 1.87 6.53
N SER A 41 -1.37 0.77 7.24
CA SER A 41 -1.51 0.75 8.70
C SER A 41 -0.28 1.37 9.40
N ALA A 42 -0.41 1.66 10.68
CA ALA A 42 0.70 2.16 11.50
C ALA A 42 1.89 1.18 11.56
N ASP A 43 1.61 -0.13 11.60
CA ASP A 43 2.66 -1.14 11.64
C ASP A 43 3.37 -1.30 10.30
N GLU A 44 2.64 -1.26 9.19
CA GLU A 44 3.22 -1.22 7.84
C GLU A 44 4.08 0.02 7.63
N SER A 45 3.66 1.17 8.13
CA SER A 45 4.46 2.41 8.11
C SER A 45 5.79 2.26 8.82
N LYS A 46 5.82 1.58 9.97
CA LYS A 46 7.07 1.30 10.70
C LYS A 46 8.02 0.39 9.90
N VAL A 47 7.48 -0.64 9.25
CA VAL A 47 8.27 -1.59 8.44
C VAL A 47 8.87 -0.87 7.24
N ILE A 48 8.06 -0.14 6.47
CA ILE A 48 8.52 0.61 5.30
C ILE A 48 9.52 1.71 5.73
N GLY A 49 9.25 2.39 6.86
CA GLY A 49 10.14 3.42 7.38
C GLY A 49 11.54 2.90 7.73
N ARG A 50 11.65 1.69 8.27
CA ARG A 50 12.96 1.06 8.50
C ARG A 50 13.69 0.81 7.18
N ALA A 51 13.02 0.28 6.17
CA ALA A 51 13.62 0.05 4.86
C ALA A 51 14.08 1.35 4.18
N MET A 52 13.31 2.45 4.33
CA MET A 52 13.64 3.74 3.71
C MET A 52 14.77 4.50 4.40
N TYR A 53 14.83 4.46 5.74
CA TYR A 53 15.64 5.40 6.52
C TYR A 53 16.71 4.74 7.40
N GLN A 54 16.73 3.41 7.48
CA GLN A 54 17.65 2.66 8.35
C GLN A 54 18.22 1.46 7.60
N GLN A 55 19.33 0.91 8.12
CA GLN A 55 19.78 -0.42 7.68
C GLN A 55 18.74 -1.45 8.14
N ASP A 56 18.11 -2.10 7.19
CA ASP A 56 17.08 -3.08 7.48
C ASP A 56 17.70 -4.49 7.61
N PHE A 57 17.68 -4.99 8.84
CA PHE A 57 18.04 -6.38 9.20
C PHE A 57 16.78 -7.23 9.45
N SER A 58 15.68 -6.90 8.78
CA SER A 58 14.41 -7.61 8.89
C SER A 58 14.50 -9.04 8.36
N THR A 59 13.51 -9.85 8.72
CA THR A 59 13.36 -11.22 8.20
C THR A 59 13.29 -11.24 6.68
N ILE A 60 12.65 -10.24 6.07
CA ILE A 60 12.56 -10.17 4.61
C ILE A 60 13.93 -9.96 3.97
N THR A 61 14.75 -9.08 4.53
CA THR A 61 16.12 -8.85 4.05
C THR A 61 16.97 -10.12 4.16
N LEU A 62 16.86 -10.86 5.28
CA LEU A 62 17.55 -12.13 5.46
C LEU A 62 17.09 -13.15 4.42
N THR A 63 15.78 -13.26 4.20
CA THR A 63 15.20 -14.19 3.22
C THR A 63 15.68 -13.89 1.80
N LEU A 64 15.71 -12.61 1.41
CA LEU A 64 16.19 -12.19 0.10
C LEU A 64 17.69 -12.47 -0.10
N ARG A 65 18.51 -12.25 0.94
CA ARG A 65 19.95 -12.62 0.91
C ARG A 65 20.12 -14.12 0.79
N LEU A 66 19.32 -14.91 1.48
CA LEU A 66 19.32 -16.37 1.35
C LEU A 66 18.94 -16.80 -0.06
N ALA A 67 17.87 -16.26 -0.63
CA ALA A 67 17.45 -16.53 -2.01
C ALA A 67 18.57 -16.25 -3.01
N HIS A 68 19.27 -15.12 -2.85
CA HIS A 68 20.42 -14.75 -3.67
C HIS A 68 21.54 -15.80 -3.65
N HIS A 69 21.78 -16.47 -2.52
CA HIS A 69 22.77 -17.58 -2.44
C HIS A 69 22.36 -18.82 -3.24
N PHE A 70 21.09 -18.91 -3.62
CA PHE A 70 20.56 -19.98 -4.47
C PHE A 70 20.27 -19.50 -5.90
N ASP A 71 20.89 -18.42 -6.32
CA ASP A 71 20.72 -17.80 -7.66
C ASP A 71 19.27 -17.43 -7.98
N ILE A 72 18.50 -17.05 -6.94
CA ILE A 72 17.14 -16.54 -7.05
C ILE A 72 17.15 -15.05 -6.74
N TYR A 73 16.73 -14.23 -7.70
CA TYR A 73 16.78 -12.78 -7.63
C TYR A 73 15.38 -12.20 -7.68
N LEU A 74 15.09 -11.22 -6.84
CA LEU A 74 13.89 -10.41 -6.98
C LEU A 74 14.07 -9.51 -8.21
N ASP A 75 13.12 -9.57 -9.15
CA ASP A 75 13.18 -8.82 -10.41
C ASP A 75 12.38 -7.50 -10.31
N TYR A 76 11.17 -7.58 -9.81
CA TYR A 76 10.32 -6.42 -9.51
C TYR A 76 9.23 -6.78 -8.50
N VAL A 77 8.56 -5.76 -7.98
CA VAL A 77 7.39 -5.89 -7.09
C VAL A 77 6.20 -5.21 -7.73
N LYS A 78 5.05 -5.91 -7.78
CA LYS A 78 3.80 -5.36 -8.30
C LYS A 78 2.84 -5.09 -7.15
N ILE A 79 2.33 -3.85 -7.05
CA ILE A 79 1.23 -3.50 -6.15
C ILE A 79 -0.08 -3.96 -6.79
N HIS A 80 -0.92 -4.61 -6.00
CA HIS A 80 -2.20 -5.14 -6.43
C HIS A 80 -3.30 -4.77 -5.43
N PHE A 81 -4.43 -4.34 -5.96
CA PHE A 81 -5.65 -4.07 -5.18
C PHE A 81 -6.66 -5.18 -5.41
N SER A 82 -7.14 -5.76 -4.33
CA SER A 82 -8.27 -6.68 -4.39
C SER A 82 -9.61 -5.94 -4.53
N HIS A 83 -10.66 -6.65 -4.91
CA HIS A 83 -12.00 -6.05 -5.06
C HIS A 83 -12.57 -5.44 -3.78
N ASN A 84 -12.11 -5.89 -2.60
CA ASN A 84 -12.52 -5.36 -1.30
C ASN A 84 -11.60 -4.24 -0.77
N GLY A 85 -10.72 -3.68 -1.61
CA GLY A 85 -9.84 -2.58 -1.25
C GLY A 85 -8.58 -2.98 -0.48
N ILE A 86 -8.36 -4.28 -0.23
CA ILE A 86 -7.11 -4.74 0.39
C ILE A 86 -5.97 -4.58 -0.60
N VAL A 87 -4.90 -3.92 -0.15
CA VAL A 87 -3.68 -3.75 -0.91
C VAL A 87 -2.69 -4.86 -0.55
N SER A 88 -2.09 -5.44 -1.56
CA SER A 88 -1.05 -6.47 -1.42
C SER A 88 0.09 -6.21 -2.40
N SER A 89 1.18 -6.93 -2.21
CA SER A 89 2.31 -6.92 -3.13
C SER A 89 2.52 -8.31 -3.70
N VAL A 90 2.91 -8.38 -4.96
CA VAL A 90 3.36 -9.59 -5.62
C VAL A 90 4.83 -9.42 -5.96
N LEU A 91 5.68 -10.25 -5.38
CA LEU A 91 7.12 -10.28 -5.62
C LEU A 91 7.39 -11.23 -6.78
N TYR A 92 8.02 -10.74 -7.83
CA TYR A 92 8.41 -11.54 -8.98
C TYR A 92 9.89 -11.90 -8.90
N PHE A 93 10.16 -13.18 -8.82
CA PHE A 93 11.50 -13.74 -8.72
C PHE A 93 11.88 -14.41 -10.04
N LYS A 94 13.15 -14.30 -10.39
CA LYS A 94 13.76 -15.03 -11.51
C LYS A 94 14.98 -15.82 -11.08
N SER A 95 15.17 -16.93 -11.72
CA SER A 95 16.38 -17.75 -11.68
C SER A 95 16.76 -18.16 -13.10
N GLU A 96 17.86 -18.89 -13.27
CA GLU A 96 18.24 -19.44 -14.59
C GLU A 96 17.20 -20.40 -15.19
N ARG A 97 16.35 -21.01 -14.37
CA ARG A 97 15.43 -22.08 -14.78
C ARG A 97 13.97 -21.64 -14.92
N GLU A 98 13.55 -20.70 -14.10
CA GLU A 98 12.13 -20.36 -14.03
C GLU A 98 11.90 -18.98 -13.38
N GLU A 99 10.73 -18.43 -13.67
CA GLU A 99 10.17 -17.27 -12.99
C GLU A 99 9.09 -17.72 -12.01
N LYS A 100 9.08 -17.16 -10.80
CA LYS A 100 8.10 -17.43 -9.76
C LYS A 100 7.61 -16.14 -9.13
N HIS A 101 6.40 -16.17 -8.59
CA HIS A 101 5.89 -15.02 -7.85
C HIS A 101 5.31 -15.46 -6.50
N ILE A 102 5.38 -14.55 -5.53
CA ILE A 102 4.87 -14.74 -4.17
C ILE A 102 4.06 -13.49 -3.79
N THR A 103 2.83 -13.71 -3.32
CA THR A 103 2.00 -12.64 -2.78
C THR A 103 2.31 -12.43 -1.30
N THR A 104 2.45 -11.17 -0.90
CA THR A 104 2.68 -10.76 0.49
C THR A 104 1.94 -9.45 0.79
N ASN A 105 2.03 -8.96 2.04
CA ASN A 105 1.50 -7.65 2.40
C ASN A 105 2.27 -6.52 1.72
N ILE A 106 1.70 -5.32 1.72
CA ILE A 106 2.28 -4.15 1.05
C ILE A 106 3.62 -3.74 1.67
N ALA A 107 3.76 -3.84 3.00
CA ALA A 107 4.96 -3.41 3.71
C ALA A 107 6.17 -4.28 3.37
N ASP A 108 6.00 -5.60 3.35
CA ASP A 108 7.06 -6.53 2.98
C ASP A 108 7.48 -6.35 1.52
N GLY A 109 6.50 -6.17 0.61
CA GLY A 109 6.79 -5.96 -0.80
C GLY A 109 7.56 -4.66 -1.06
N VAL A 110 7.11 -3.55 -0.50
CA VAL A 110 7.79 -2.25 -0.64
C VAL A 110 9.18 -2.30 0.00
N SER A 111 9.31 -2.90 1.18
CA SER A 111 10.61 -3.06 1.85
C SER A 111 11.57 -3.94 1.05
N ALA A 112 11.07 -5.03 0.45
CA ALA A 112 11.85 -5.89 -0.43
C ALA A 112 12.38 -5.12 -1.64
N ALA A 113 11.52 -4.34 -2.30
CA ALA A 113 11.91 -3.53 -3.45
C ALA A 113 12.98 -2.49 -3.11
N ILE A 114 12.81 -1.78 -1.97
CA ILE A 114 13.80 -0.80 -1.48
C ILE A 114 15.15 -1.48 -1.21
N ASN A 115 15.14 -2.60 -0.50
CA ASN A 115 16.37 -3.32 -0.12
C ASN A 115 17.12 -3.90 -1.31
N GLN A 116 16.41 -4.38 -2.33
CA GLN A 116 17.01 -4.97 -3.54
C GLN A 116 17.19 -3.96 -4.66
N GLN A 117 16.72 -2.72 -4.49
CA GLN A 117 16.76 -1.65 -5.50
C GLN A 117 16.10 -2.07 -6.82
N VAL A 118 14.98 -2.80 -6.73
CA VAL A 118 14.20 -3.25 -7.88
C VAL A 118 12.96 -2.38 -8.09
N PRO A 119 12.40 -2.33 -9.32
CA PRO A 119 11.22 -1.55 -9.61
C PRO A 119 10.00 -1.98 -8.79
N ILE A 120 9.20 -1.00 -8.36
CA ILE A 120 7.82 -1.18 -7.90
C ILE A 120 6.92 -0.77 -9.06
N ILE A 121 5.98 -1.63 -9.44
CA ILE A 121 5.04 -1.35 -10.52
C ILE A 121 3.59 -1.47 -10.05
N ILE A 122 2.71 -0.77 -10.74
CA ILE A 122 1.26 -0.84 -10.56
C ILE A 122 0.60 -0.87 -11.94
N SER A 123 -0.54 -1.55 -12.08
CA SER A 123 -1.30 -1.55 -13.34
C SER A 123 -1.85 -0.15 -13.66
N ASP A 124 -2.02 0.16 -14.95
CA ASP A 124 -2.65 1.41 -15.41
C ASP A 124 -4.07 1.56 -14.84
N GLU A 125 -4.82 0.47 -14.75
CA GLU A 125 -6.15 0.47 -14.16
C GLU A 125 -6.14 0.88 -12.69
N ASP A 126 -5.33 0.24 -11.86
CA ASP A 126 -5.22 0.56 -10.43
C ASP A 126 -4.67 1.96 -10.20
N PHE A 127 -3.70 2.39 -11.00
CA PHE A 127 -3.11 3.73 -10.90
C PHE A 127 -4.15 4.81 -11.21
N ASN A 128 -4.86 4.71 -12.30
CA ASN A 128 -5.84 5.72 -12.72
C ASN A 128 -7.11 5.69 -11.87
N GLN A 129 -7.62 4.51 -11.52
CA GLN A 129 -8.89 4.40 -10.80
C GLN A 129 -8.76 4.69 -9.30
N ARG A 130 -7.63 4.32 -8.68
CA ARG A 130 -7.50 4.34 -7.22
C ARG A 130 -6.57 5.41 -6.70
N ILE A 131 -5.56 5.81 -7.46
CA ILE A 131 -4.54 6.74 -7.00
C ILE A 131 -4.80 8.16 -7.49
N LEU A 132 -5.19 8.35 -8.74
CA LEU A 132 -5.33 9.70 -9.32
C LEU A 132 -6.64 10.41 -8.99
N ARG A 133 -7.70 9.71 -8.60
CA ARG A 133 -9.02 10.33 -8.34
C ARG A 133 -9.05 11.32 -7.17
N HIS A 134 -7.99 11.40 -6.38
CA HIS A 134 -8.00 12.06 -5.06
C HIS A 134 -7.02 13.22 -4.92
N GLN A 135 -6.52 13.76 -6.02
CA GLN A 135 -5.69 14.96 -6.03
C GLN A 135 -6.51 16.22 -6.37
N ALA A 136 -7.42 16.63 -5.50
CA ALA A 136 -8.02 17.95 -5.57
C ALA A 136 -7.20 18.92 -4.68
N GLU A 137 -6.69 20.00 -5.28
CA GLU A 137 -6.10 21.16 -4.60
C GLU A 137 -4.86 20.93 -3.70
N GLY A 138 -4.00 19.97 -4.07
CA GLY A 138 -2.75 19.75 -3.32
C GLY A 138 -2.93 19.08 -1.94
N LYS A 139 -4.15 18.67 -1.60
CA LYS A 139 -4.45 17.84 -0.41
C LYS A 139 -4.72 16.41 -0.85
N VAL A 140 -4.00 15.47 -0.26
CA VAL A 140 -4.26 14.05 -0.44
C VAL A 140 -5.49 13.71 0.41
N ALA A 141 -6.66 13.61 -0.24
CA ALA A 141 -7.86 13.08 0.40
C ALA A 141 -7.92 11.57 0.12
N VAL A 142 -7.85 10.75 1.15
CA VAL A 142 -8.11 9.31 1.03
C VAL A 142 -9.60 9.09 1.22
N PRO A 143 -10.32 8.54 0.24
CA PRO A 143 -11.74 8.26 0.41
C PRO A 143 -11.97 7.21 1.48
N ILE A 144 -12.97 7.45 2.30
CA ILE A 144 -13.44 6.49 3.30
C ILE A 144 -13.80 5.14 2.64
N SER A 145 -14.31 5.17 1.43
CA SER A 145 -14.65 3.97 0.63
C SER A 145 -13.46 3.07 0.27
N GLU A 146 -12.24 3.58 0.29
CA GLU A 146 -11.02 2.82 -0.03
C GLU A 146 -10.27 2.32 1.22
N MET A 147 -10.66 2.74 2.41
CA MET A 147 -10.11 2.23 3.65
C MET A 147 -10.54 0.78 3.88
N THR A 148 -9.66 -0.06 4.43
CA THR A 148 -10.05 -1.39 4.89
C THR A 148 -11.00 -1.27 6.09
N THR A 149 -11.78 -2.31 6.39
CA THR A 149 -12.70 -2.30 7.52
C THR A 149 -11.97 -2.05 8.84
N ASP A 150 -10.76 -2.59 9.00
CA ASP A 150 -9.93 -2.38 10.20
C ASP A 150 -9.48 -0.93 10.34
N LEU A 151 -9.03 -0.32 9.25
CA LEU A 151 -8.67 1.10 9.22
C LEU A 151 -9.88 2.01 9.46
N LEU A 152 -11.06 1.65 8.96
CA LEU A 152 -12.30 2.37 9.25
C LEU A 152 -12.66 2.30 10.74
N GLN A 153 -12.46 1.14 11.38
CA GLN A 153 -12.70 1.02 12.83
C GLN A 153 -11.71 1.85 13.66
N GLU A 154 -10.44 1.87 13.28
CA GLU A 154 -9.43 2.73 13.91
C GLU A 154 -9.76 4.21 13.70
N ALA A 155 -10.09 4.61 12.48
CA ALA A 155 -10.47 5.97 12.14
C ALA A 155 -11.73 6.41 12.89
N LEU A 156 -12.72 5.51 13.07
CA LEU A 156 -13.91 5.77 13.87
C LEU A 156 -13.56 6.05 15.33
N ARG A 157 -12.69 5.24 15.93
CA ARG A 157 -12.24 5.45 17.32
C ARG A 157 -11.53 6.80 17.49
N SER A 158 -10.64 7.14 16.54
CA SER A 158 -9.93 8.43 16.55
C SER A 158 -10.90 9.59 16.44
N ALA A 159 -11.81 9.55 15.46
CA ALA A 159 -12.81 10.60 15.26
C ALA A 159 -13.71 10.83 16.50
N VAL A 160 -14.07 9.74 17.20
CA VAL A 160 -14.83 9.83 18.47
C VAL A 160 -13.97 10.46 19.58
N ASN A 161 -12.70 10.06 19.71
CA ASN A 161 -11.78 10.61 20.72
C ASN A 161 -11.48 12.09 20.49
N GLU A 162 -11.46 12.53 19.23
CA GLU A 162 -11.23 13.91 18.81
C GLU A 162 -12.54 14.74 18.80
N GLU A 163 -13.65 14.16 19.27
CA GLU A 163 -14.99 14.76 19.27
C GLU A 163 -15.49 15.18 17.88
N ASN A 164 -14.93 14.61 16.82
CA ASN A 164 -15.34 14.85 15.43
C ASN A 164 -16.51 13.93 15.04
N TYR A 165 -17.69 14.23 15.60
CA TYR A 165 -18.88 13.39 15.44
C TYR A 165 -19.44 13.35 14.02
N GLU A 166 -19.19 14.38 13.21
CA GLU A 166 -19.58 14.40 11.80
C GLU A 166 -18.81 13.33 11.01
N LEU A 167 -17.48 13.34 11.13
CA LEU A 167 -16.62 12.33 10.51
C LEU A 167 -16.92 10.92 11.06
N ALA A 168 -17.10 10.79 12.38
CA ALA A 168 -17.45 9.52 13.01
C ALA A 168 -18.76 8.94 12.45
N SER A 169 -19.77 9.78 12.19
CA SER A 169 -21.02 9.35 11.60
C SER A 169 -20.84 8.80 10.18
N ILE A 170 -20.05 9.48 9.34
CA ILE A 170 -19.78 9.06 7.95
C ILE A 170 -19.05 7.71 7.95
N ILE A 171 -18.01 7.56 8.76
CA ILE A 171 -17.22 6.32 8.85
C ILE A 171 -18.10 5.16 9.35
N ARG A 172 -18.92 5.38 10.38
CA ARG A 172 -19.83 4.37 10.91
C ARG A 172 -20.82 3.89 9.85
N ASP A 173 -21.34 4.79 9.04
CA ASP A 173 -22.33 4.47 8.00
C ASP A 173 -21.70 3.66 6.86
N GLU A 174 -20.43 3.94 6.50
CA GLU A 174 -19.66 3.11 5.56
C GLU A 174 -19.43 1.69 6.11
N ILE A 175 -19.02 1.55 7.37
CA ILE A 175 -18.84 0.23 8.00
C ILE A 175 -20.16 -0.58 7.95
N LYS A 176 -21.29 0.07 8.28
CA LYS A 176 -22.61 -0.58 8.22
C LYS A 176 -22.99 -1.02 6.81
N PHE A 177 -22.69 -0.19 5.81
CA PHE A 177 -22.94 -0.51 4.40
C PHE A 177 -22.18 -1.77 3.96
N ARG A 178 -20.90 -1.87 4.35
CA ARG A 178 -20.07 -3.03 4.00
C ARG A 178 -20.54 -4.32 4.67
N ASN A 179 -20.91 -4.26 5.94
CA ASN A 179 -21.39 -5.42 6.67
C ASN A 179 -22.69 -5.96 6.06
N LYS A 180 -23.64 -5.09 5.67
CA LYS A 180 -24.85 -5.52 4.95
C LYS A 180 -24.56 -6.16 3.60
N SER A 181 -23.55 -5.66 2.90
CA SER A 181 -23.17 -6.19 1.59
C SER A 181 -22.50 -7.57 1.67
N GLN A 182 -21.93 -7.93 2.83
CA GLN A 182 -21.38 -9.27 3.09
C GLN A 182 -22.49 -10.28 3.45
N GLU A 183 -23.46 -9.87 4.28
CA GLU A 183 -24.61 -10.72 4.67
C GLU A 183 -25.52 -11.09 3.48
N THR A 184 -25.51 -10.31 2.40
CA THR A 184 -26.36 -10.56 1.21
C THR A 184 -25.67 -11.50 0.21
N ARG A 185 -24.42 -11.89 0.44
CA ARG A 185 -23.62 -12.77 -0.45
C ARG A 185 -23.41 -14.19 0.09
N GLU A 186 -23.88 -14.48 1.30
CA GLU A 186 -24.04 -15.83 1.85
C GLU A 186 -25.47 -16.36 1.59
#